data_b753441f5d76ee5b02a159d3d4cf7a5d
#
_entry.id   b753441f5d76ee5b02a159d3d4cf7a5d
#
_cell.length_a   1.000
_cell.length_b   1.000
_cell.length_c   1.000
_cell.angle_alpha   90.00
_cell.angle_beta   90.00
_cell.angle_gamma   90.00
#
_symmetry.space_group_name_H-M   'P 1'
#
loop_
_entity.id
_entity.type
_entity.pdbx_description
1 polymer ?
#
loop_
_entity_poly.entity_id
_entity_poly.type
_entity_poly.pdbx_seq_one_letter_code
_entity_poly.pdbx_strand_id
1 'polypeptide(L)'
;MIIITGASDGLGLELAKLYKEAGKKVVNISRRPCKYADENILKNLREGSEIEVAAKAVLALGEPIEALINCAGVLSVEPLGKITEDEIKRVMSTNVKAAILLVSNLIDRIKQDGADIVNVSSTVGLKGYVDQAVYGASKWALRGFTANLQTELKDTSSRVISFCPGGFKTKLFEKATGNDNTADGTEWMRAEDVALCLKQLLDLPKNMEVSEIVINRKATK
;
A
#
# COMPACT_ATOMS: atom_id res chain seq x y z
N MET A 1 -15.38 6.80 4.20
CA MET A 1 -14.35 6.10 5.01
C MET A 1 -13.07 5.87 4.19
N ILE A 2 -11.91 5.84 4.87
CA ILE A 2 -10.60 5.55 4.27
C ILE A 2 -10.20 4.13 4.66
N ILE A 3 -10.02 3.26 3.69
CA ILE A 3 -9.61 1.87 3.90
C ILE A 3 -8.11 1.77 3.68
N ILE A 4 -7.38 1.29 4.69
CA ILE A 4 -5.92 1.15 4.62
C ILE A 4 -5.53 -0.29 4.94
N THR A 5 -4.93 -0.98 3.99
CA THR A 5 -4.33 -2.28 4.30
C THR A 5 -2.98 -2.10 4.97
N GLY A 6 -2.69 -2.87 6.02
CA GLY A 6 -1.41 -2.76 6.73
C GLY A 6 -1.27 -1.51 7.61
N ALA A 7 -2.38 -0.90 8.08
CA ALA A 7 -2.36 0.29 8.93
C ALA A 7 -1.77 0.06 10.34
N SER A 8 -1.37 -1.15 10.68
CA SER A 8 -0.78 -1.46 12.00
C SER A 8 0.69 -1.06 12.16
N ASP A 9 1.36 -0.61 11.09
CA ASP A 9 2.81 -0.29 11.09
C ASP A 9 3.19 0.62 9.90
N GLY A 10 4.35 1.28 10.00
CA GLY A 10 5.00 2.01 8.92
C GLY A 10 4.09 3.07 8.26
N LEU A 11 4.14 3.15 6.93
CA LEU A 11 3.38 4.14 6.16
C LEU A 11 1.87 4.08 6.45
N GLY A 12 1.31 2.86 6.53
CA GLY A 12 -0.12 2.68 6.80
C GLY A 12 -0.55 3.23 8.15
N LEU A 13 0.31 3.12 9.17
CA LEU A 13 0.06 3.65 10.52
C LEU A 13 0.04 5.19 10.51
N GLU A 14 1.00 5.81 9.82
CA GLU A 14 1.08 7.28 9.74
C GLU A 14 -0.09 7.85 8.91
N LEU A 15 -0.50 7.18 7.83
CA LEU A 15 -1.69 7.55 7.09
C LEU A 15 -2.95 7.44 7.95
N ALA A 16 -3.11 6.34 8.71
CA ALA A 16 -4.24 6.16 9.60
C ALA A 16 -4.32 7.28 10.66
N LYS A 17 -3.18 7.68 11.20
CA LYS A 17 -3.07 8.82 12.13
C LYS A 17 -3.53 10.12 11.48
N LEU A 18 -2.98 10.47 10.32
CA LEU A 18 -3.29 11.69 9.60
C LEU A 18 -4.78 11.78 9.21
N TYR A 19 -5.38 10.68 8.76
CA TYR A 19 -6.81 10.66 8.42
C TYR A 19 -7.70 10.73 9.66
N LYS A 20 -7.31 10.08 10.75
CA LYS A 20 -8.03 10.19 12.04
C LYS A 20 -8.01 11.62 12.58
N GLU A 21 -6.84 12.30 12.52
CA GLU A 21 -6.69 13.70 12.91
C GLU A 21 -7.50 14.65 12.01
N ALA A 22 -7.71 14.27 10.74
CA ALA A 22 -8.57 15.00 9.81
C ALA A 22 -10.07 14.67 9.96
N GLY A 23 -10.48 13.93 11.01
CA GLY A 23 -11.88 13.58 11.28
C GLY A 23 -12.47 12.55 10.33
N LYS A 24 -11.64 11.81 9.57
CA LYS A 24 -12.10 10.75 8.67
C LYS A 24 -12.23 9.42 9.40
N LYS A 25 -13.25 8.65 9.03
CA LYS A 25 -13.38 7.27 9.50
C LYS A 25 -12.31 6.41 8.81
N VAL A 26 -11.49 5.74 9.61
CA VAL A 26 -10.39 4.87 9.17
C VAL A 26 -10.73 3.41 9.41
N VAL A 27 -10.60 2.59 8.37
CA VAL A 27 -10.76 1.13 8.41
C VAL A 27 -9.40 0.47 8.15
N ASN A 28 -8.90 -0.27 9.12
CA ASN A 28 -7.68 -1.05 8.98
C ASN A 28 -7.98 -2.49 8.57
N ILE A 29 -7.32 -2.97 7.52
CA ILE A 29 -7.33 -4.40 7.16
C ILE A 29 -5.90 -4.93 7.31
N SER A 30 -5.66 -5.68 8.37
CA SER A 30 -4.33 -6.27 8.63
C SER A 30 -4.42 -7.37 9.69
N ARG A 31 -3.30 -8.04 9.99
CA ARG A 31 -3.25 -9.10 11.02
C ARG A 31 -3.24 -8.54 12.45
N ARG A 32 -2.96 -7.26 12.64
CA ARG A 32 -2.85 -6.60 13.94
C ARG A 32 -3.69 -5.34 13.96
N PRO A 33 -4.24 -4.95 15.12
CA PRO A 33 -5.03 -3.72 15.20
C PRO A 33 -4.15 -2.47 14.98
N CYS A 34 -4.80 -1.43 14.46
CA CYS A 34 -4.28 -0.08 14.38
C CYS A 34 -4.98 0.79 15.42
N LYS A 35 -4.22 1.48 16.25
CA LYS A 35 -4.76 2.34 17.32
C LYS A 35 -5.48 3.60 16.81
N TYR A 36 -5.27 3.95 15.54
CA TYR A 36 -5.91 5.10 14.91
C TYR A 36 -7.10 4.72 14.02
N ALA A 37 -7.36 3.42 13.84
CA ALA A 37 -8.52 2.95 13.10
C ALA A 37 -9.78 2.94 13.94
N ASP A 38 -10.90 3.36 13.36
CA ASP A 38 -12.22 3.24 13.93
C ASP A 38 -12.72 1.80 13.85
N GLU A 39 -12.34 1.10 12.77
CA GLU A 39 -12.67 -0.30 12.54
C GLU A 39 -11.39 -1.11 12.24
N ASN A 40 -11.25 -2.25 12.91
CA ASN A 40 -10.14 -3.17 12.72
C ASN A 40 -10.64 -4.51 12.18
N ILE A 41 -10.47 -4.76 10.89
CA ILE A 41 -10.77 -6.02 10.22
C ILE A 41 -9.50 -6.88 10.25
N LEU A 42 -9.39 -7.76 11.24
CA LEU A 42 -8.18 -8.55 11.47
C LEU A 42 -8.17 -9.79 10.57
N LYS A 43 -7.46 -9.69 9.45
CA LYS A 43 -7.37 -10.73 8.42
C LYS A 43 -5.95 -10.90 7.88
N ASN A 44 -5.65 -12.14 7.48
CA ASN A 44 -4.40 -12.46 6.79
C ASN A 44 -4.57 -12.26 5.29
N LEU A 45 -4.04 -11.16 4.77
CA LEU A 45 -4.13 -10.82 3.35
C LEU A 45 -3.34 -11.75 2.40
N ARG A 46 -2.70 -12.80 2.92
CA ARG A 46 -2.11 -13.87 2.10
C ARG A 46 -3.15 -14.91 1.65
N GLU A 47 -4.29 -14.97 2.35
CA GLU A 47 -5.33 -15.98 2.13
C GLU A 47 -6.51 -15.35 1.38
N GLY A 48 -6.83 -15.90 0.20
CA GLY A 48 -7.91 -15.38 -0.66
C GLY A 48 -9.27 -15.35 0.04
N SER A 49 -9.62 -16.40 0.76
CA SER A 49 -10.86 -16.47 1.53
C SER A 49 -10.95 -15.40 2.63
N GLU A 50 -9.84 -15.06 3.28
CA GLU A 50 -9.83 -14.01 4.29
C GLU A 50 -9.93 -12.61 3.66
N ILE A 51 -9.43 -12.42 2.43
CA ILE A 51 -9.60 -11.18 1.68
C ILE A 51 -11.07 -10.97 1.31
N GLU A 52 -11.76 -12.02 0.84
CA GLU A 52 -13.19 -11.95 0.55
C GLU A 52 -14.02 -11.62 1.80
N VAL A 53 -13.71 -12.24 2.94
CA VAL A 53 -14.36 -11.91 4.22
C VAL A 53 -14.09 -10.47 4.61
N ALA A 54 -12.85 -9.98 4.43
CA ALA A 54 -12.52 -8.59 4.71
C ALA A 54 -13.31 -7.61 3.83
N ALA A 55 -13.41 -7.87 2.53
CA ALA A 55 -14.20 -7.05 1.62
C ALA A 55 -15.69 -7.04 1.98
N LYS A 56 -16.28 -8.19 2.31
CA LYS A 56 -17.66 -8.27 2.80
C LYS A 56 -17.86 -7.49 4.09
N ALA A 57 -16.90 -7.55 5.03
CA ALA A 57 -16.96 -6.77 6.27
C ALA A 57 -16.93 -5.25 5.99
N VAL A 58 -16.08 -4.80 5.04
CA VAL A 58 -16.06 -3.40 4.60
C VAL A 58 -17.41 -2.98 4.02
N LEU A 59 -17.99 -3.78 3.12
CA LEU A 59 -19.29 -3.48 2.51
C LEU A 59 -20.43 -3.43 3.54
N ALA A 60 -20.37 -4.27 4.56
CA ALA A 60 -21.36 -4.33 5.65
C ALA A 60 -21.35 -3.08 6.54
N LEU A 61 -20.29 -2.26 6.53
CA LEU A 61 -20.26 -0.98 7.23
C LEU A 61 -21.26 0.03 6.65
N GLY A 62 -21.67 -0.14 5.39
CA GLY A 62 -22.71 0.67 4.74
C GLY A 62 -22.31 2.10 4.37
N GLU A 63 -21.12 2.55 4.78
CA GLU A 63 -20.67 3.93 4.56
C GLU A 63 -19.92 4.08 3.22
N PRO A 64 -19.95 5.28 2.60
CA PRO A 64 -19.22 5.53 1.36
C PRO A 64 -17.72 5.34 1.54
N ILE A 65 -17.08 4.70 0.55
CA ILE A 65 -15.63 4.60 0.45
C ILE A 65 -15.12 5.90 -0.19
N GLU A 66 -14.17 6.56 0.45
CA GLU A 66 -13.48 7.73 -0.12
C GLU A 66 -12.15 7.31 -0.78
N ALA A 67 -11.44 6.36 -0.15
CA ALA A 67 -10.20 5.80 -0.71
C ALA A 67 -9.94 4.38 -0.21
N LEU A 68 -9.35 3.55 -1.10
CA LEU A 68 -8.72 2.28 -0.78
C LEU A 68 -7.20 2.41 -0.97
N ILE A 69 -6.44 2.34 0.12
CA ILE A 69 -4.99 2.46 0.10
C ILE A 69 -4.36 1.09 0.37
N ASN A 70 -3.86 0.45 -0.67
CA ASN A 70 -3.16 -0.82 -0.60
C ASN A 70 -1.71 -0.60 -0.13
N CYS A 71 -1.53 -0.55 1.20
CA CYS A 71 -0.27 -0.26 1.87
C CYS A 71 0.39 -1.52 2.46
N ALA A 72 -0.35 -2.63 2.57
CA ALA A 72 0.19 -3.89 3.05
C ALA A 72 1.30 -4.40 2.13
N GLY A 73 2.44 -4.74 2.71
CA GLY A 73 3.56 -5.27 1.94
C GLY A 73 4.59 -5.95 2.84
N VAL A 74 5.37 -6.81 2.21
CA VAL A 74 6.53 -7.47 2.81
C VAL A 74 7.72 -7.33 1.87
N LEU A 75 8.90 -7.16 2.45
CA LEU A 75 10.17 -7.12 1.74
C LEU A 75 10.78 -8.53 1.67
N SER A 76 11.49 -8.80 0.60
CA SER A 76 12.40 -9.93 0.42
C SER A 76 13.76 -9.40 0.02
N VAL A 77 14.79 -9.82 0.74
CA VAL A 77 16.20 -9.54 0.43
C VAL A 77 16.93 -10.87 0.45
N GLU A 78 16.98 -11.52 -0.73
CA GLU A 78 17.55 -12.86 -0.87
C GLU A 78 18.39 -12.95 -2.15
N PRO A 79 19.63 -13.46 -2.08
CA PRO A 79 20.43 -13.78 -3.24
C PRO A 79 19.70 -14.75 -4.20
N LEU A 80 19.87 -14.59 -5.50
CA LEU A 80 19.17 -15.39 -6.52
C LEU A 80 19.24 -16.90 -6.28
N GLY A 81 20.36 -17.42 -5.82
CA GLY A 81 20.53 -18.85 -5.53
C GLY A 81 19.86 -19.35 -4.23
N LYS A 82 19.23 -18.46 -3.45
CA LYS A 82 18.55 -18.81 -2.18
C LYS A 82 17.05 -18.55 -2.19
N ILE A 83 16.50 -18.10 -3.29
CA ILE A 83 15.06 -17.85 -3.42
C ILE A 83 14.30 -19.17 -3.36
N THR A 84 13.31 -19.27 -2.47
CA THR A 84 12.45 -20.42 -2.32
C THR A 84 11.05 -20.15 -2.86
N GLU A 85 10.30 -21.22 -3.16
CA GLU A 85 8.89 -21.14 -3.57
C GLU A 85 8.02 -20.47 -2.49
N ASP A 86 8.28 -20.77 -1.22
CA ASP A 86 7.55 -20.20 -0.09
C ASP A 86 7.79 -18.69 0.03
N GLU A 87 9.01 -18.23 -0.23
CA GLU A 87 9.32 -16.81 -0.26
C GLU A 87 8.60 -16.10 -1.41
N ILE A 88 8.59 -16.70 -2.61
CA ILE A 88 7.82 -16.18 -3.75
C ILE A 88 6.34 -16.09 -3.38
N LYS A 89 5.75 -17.17 -2.87
CA LYS A 89 4.35 -17.21 -2.43
C LYS A 89 4.05 -16.14 -1.39
N ARG A 90 4.92 -16.00 -0.39
CA ARG A 90 4.78 -15.02 0.69
C ARG A 90 4.72 -13.59 0.15
N VAL A 91 5.66 -13.22 -0.71
CA VAL A 91 5.78 -11.87 -1.27
C VAL A 91 4.67 -11.59 -2.26
N MET A 92 4.46 -12.47 -3.24
CA MET A 92 3.44 -12.26 -4.28
C MET A 92 2.02 -12.26 -3.71
N SER A 93 1.73 -13.12 -2.74
CA SER A 93 0.41 -13.15 -2.10
C SER A 93 0.12 -11.87 -1.32
N THR A 94 1.13 -11.32 -0.62
CA THR A 94 0.94 -10.11 0.19
C THR A 94 0.94 -8.85 -0.65
N ASN A 95 1.93 -8.70 -1.55
CA ASN A 95 2.17 -7.44 -2.24
C ASN A 95 1.31 -7.26 -3.50
N VAL A 96 0.85 -8.35 -4.11
CA VAL A 96 0.14 -8.32 -5.41
C VAL A 96 -1.26 -8.89 -5.30
N LYS A 97 -1.39 -10.18 -4.98
CA LYS A 97 -2.69 -10.88 -4.94
C LYS A 97 -3.68 -10.16 -4.02
N ALA A 98 -3.23 -9.70 -2.84
CA ALA A 98 -4.08 -9.01 -1.88
C ALA A 98 -4.72 -7.74 -2.47
N ALA A 99 -3.92 -6.89 -3.12
CA ALA A 99 -4.42 -5.66 -3.73
C ALA A 99 -5.40 -5.96 -4.88
N ILE A 100 -5.06 -6.92 -5.74
CA ILE A 100 -5.93 -7.33 -6.86
C ILE A 100 -7.28 -7.83 -6.34
N LEU A 101 -7.28 -8.74 -5.38
CA LEU A 101 -8.53 -9.31 -4.85
C LEU A 101 -9.36 -8.31 -4.07
N LEU A 102 -8.75 -7.41 -3.28
CA LEU A 102 -9.49 -6.37 -2.59
C LEU A 102 -10.16 -5.41 -3.57
N VAL A 103 -9.42 -4.93 -4.56
CA VAL A 103 -10.01 -4.07 -5.61
C VAL A 103 -11.13 -4.81 -6.32
N SER A 104 -10.90 -6.04 -6.76
CA SER A 104 -11.91 -6.85 -7.46
C SER A 104 -13.20 -7.03 -6.65
N ASN A 105 -13.09 -7.31 -5.35
CA ASN A 105 -14.26 -7.51 -4.48
C ASN A 105 -14.98 -6.20 -4.09
N LEU A 106 -14.33 -5.05 -4.22
CA LEU A 106 -14.87 -3.74 -3.85
C LEU A 106 -15.18 -2.86 -5.06
N ILE A 107 -14.90 -3.31 -6.29
CA ILE A 107 -14.88 -2.45 -7.47
C ILE A 107 -16.22 -1.76 -7.77
N ASP A 108 -17.33 -2.44 -7.61
CA ASP A 108 -18.64 -1.86 -7.87
C ASP A 108 -18.94 -0.73 -6.87
N ARG A 109 -18.58 -0.93 -5.61
CA ARG A 109 -18.74 0.09 -4.57
C ARG A 109 -17.75 1.26 -4.78
N ILE A 110 -16.52 0.98 -5.18
CA ILE A 110 -15.52 1.99 -5.53
C ILE A 110 -16.03 2.89 -6.66
N LYS A 111 -16.55 2.29 -7.74
CA LYS A 111 -17.14 3.04 -8.86
C LYS A 111 -18.35 3.86 -8.43
N GLN A 112 -19.23 3.28 -7.64
CA GLN A 112 -20.44 3.94 -7.15
C GLN A 112 -20.11 5.17 -6.31
N ASP A 113 -19.10 5.06 -5.44
CA ASP A 113 -18.72 6.13 -4.50
C ASP A 113 -17.73 7.13 -5.13
N GLY A 114 -17.16 6.86 -6.31
CA GLY A 114 -16.07 7.64 -6.89
C GLY A 114 -14.80 7.62 -6.04
N ALA A 115 -14.54 6.46 -5.39
CA ALA A 115 -13.45 6.30 -4.45
C ALA A 115 -12.08 6.26 -5.14
N ASP A 116 -11.06 6.81 -4.50
CA ASP A 116 -9.68 6.73 -5.01
C ASP A 116 -9.05 5.38 -4.67
N ILE A 117 -8.20 4.88 -5.55
CA ILE A 117 -7.38 3.68 -5.31
C ILE A 117 -5.92 4.09 -5.30
N VAL A 118 -5.20 3.75 -4.23
CA VAL A 118 -3.75 3.90 -4.16
C VAL A 118 -3.10 2.54 -4.00
N ASN A 119 -2.21 2.22 -4.92
CA ASN A 119 -1.33 1.06 -4.78
C ASN A 119 0.09 1.51 -4.40
N VAL A 120 0.51 1.18 -3.18
CA VAL A 120 1.84 1.52 -2.69
C VAL A 120 2.88 0.56 -3.27
N SER A 121 3.51 1.00 -4.36
CA SER A 121 4.63 0.31 -4.99
C SER A 121 5.95 0.65 -4.28
N SER A 122 6.98 0.95 -5.03
CA SER A 122 8.32 1.33 -4.57
C SER A 122 9.16 1.81 -5.76
N THR A 123 10.26 2.52 -5.51
CA THR A 123 11.31 2.74 -6.52
C THR A 123 11.92 1.43 -7.04
N VAL A 124 11.80 0.32 -6.29
CA VAL A 124 12.19 -1.04 -6.75
C VAL A 124 11.26 -1.56 -7.86
N GLY A 125 10.05 -1.00 -7.98
CA GLY A 125 9.16 -1.24 -9.11
C GLY A 125 9.50 -0.45 -10.38
N LEU A 126 10.60 0.33 -10.38
CA LEU A 126 11.07 1.16 -11.49
C LEU A 126 12.45 0.75 -11.97
N LYS A 127 13.28 0.21 -11.09
CA LYS A 127 14.64 -0.25 -11.40
C LYS A 127 15.02 -1.42 -10.49
N GLY A 128 15.97 -2.24 -10.97
CA GLY A 128 16.49 -3.38 -10.20
C GLY A 128 17.37 -2.96 -9.02
N TYR A 129 17.39 -3.82 -8.00
CA TYR A 129 18.29 -3.75 -6.86
C TYR A 129 18.83 -5.15 -6.56
N VAL A 130 20.07 -5.21 -6.10
CA VAL A 130 20.73 -6.47 -5.71
C VAL A 130 19.92 -7.13 -4.59
N ASP A 131 19.78 -8.46 -4.65
CA ASP A 131 19.10 -9.31 -3.67
C ASP A 131 17.60 -9.02 -3.45
N GLN A 132 16.98 -8.21 -4.32
CA GLN A 132 15.56 -7.87 -4.23
C GLN A 132 14.74 -8.38 -5.43
N ALA A 133 15.14 -9.49 -6.06
CA ALA A 133 14.51 -9.97 -7.28
C ALA A 133 13.01 -10.26 -7.10
N VAL A 134 12.61 -10.99 -6.04
CA VAL A 134 11.20 -11.34 -5.77
C VAL A 134 10.39 -10.10 -5.35
N TYR A 135 10.98 -9.27 -4.48
CA TYR A 135 10.34 -8.01 -4.07
C TYR A 135 10.16 -7.07 -5.25
N GLY A 136 11.22 -6.87 -6.06
CA GLY A 136 11.17 -6.08 -7.27
C GLY A 136 10.08 -6.57 -8.22
N ALA A 137 10.07 -7.86 -8.55
CA ALA A 137 9.03 -8.45 -9.39
C ALA A 137 7.62 -8.15 -8.87
N SER A 138 7.38 -8.24 -7.55
CA SER A 138 6.08 -7.92 -6.95
C SER A 138 5.70 -6.44 -7.12
N LYS A 139 6.67 -5.52 -7.01
CA LYS A 139 6.42 -4.08 -7.16
C LYS A 139 6.23 -3.66 -8.62
N TRP A 140 6.91 -4.30 -9.55
CA TRP A 140 6.64 -4.18 -10.98
C TRP A 140 5.23 -4.70 -11.34
N ALA A 141 4.86 -5.87 -10.83
CA ALA A 141 3.52 -6.43 -11.04
C ALA A 141 2.41 -5.51 -10.50
N LEU A 142 2.59 -4.93 -9.31
CA LEU A 142 1.63 -4.00 -8.72
C LEU A 142 1.49 -2.71 -9.55
N ARG A 143 2.58 -2.18 -10.12
CA ARG A 143 2.53 -1.05 -11.05
C ARG A 143 1.79 -1.41 -12.33
N GLY A 144 2.07 -2.58 -12.93
CA GLY A 144 1.35 -3.07 -14.11
C GLY A 144 -0.16 -3.21 -13.85
N PHE A 145 -0.54 -3.77 -12.70
CA PHE A 145 -1.94 -3.82 -12.27
C PHE A 145 -2.55 -2.41 -12.14
N THR A 146 -1.82 -1.47 -11.53
CA THR A 146 -2.29 -0.08 -11.38
C THR A 146 -2.54 0.59 -12.72
N ALA A 147 -1.64 0.41 -13.69
CA ALA A 147 -1.79 0.97 -15.04
C ALA A 147 -3.04 0.41 -15.78
N ASN A 148 -3.34 -0.88 -15.60
CA ASN A 148 -4.58 -1.46 -16.14
C ASN A 148 -5.82 -0.89 -15.45
N LEU A 149 -5.81 -0.73 -14.13
CA LEU A 149 -6.93 -0.10 -13.40
C LEU A 149 -7.17 1.33 -13.86
N GLN A 150 -6.13 2.13 -14.11
CA GLN A 150 -6.25 3.48 -14.66
C GLN A 150 -6.99 3.47 -16.01
N THR A 151 -6.68 2.50 -16.86
CA THR A 151 -7.36 2.34 -18.15
C THR A 151 -8.82 1.92 -17.97
N GLU A 152 -9.10 0.98 -17.07
CA GLU A 152 -10.46 0.47 -16.84
C GLU A 152 -11.38 1.48 -16.16
N LEU A 153 -10.82 2.37 -15.34
CA LEU A 153 -11.58 3.35 -14.55
C LEU A 153 -11.58 4.77 -15.15
N LYS A 154 -10.97 4.98 -16.31
CA LYS A 154 -10.79 6.30 -16.94
C LYS A 154 -12.08 7.10 -17.12
N ASP A 155 -13.21 6.42 -17.33
CA ASP A 155 -14.53 7.03 -17.57
C ASP A 155 -15.38 7.09 -16.27
N THR A 156 -14.74 6.93 -15.11
CA THR A 156 -15.37 7.04 -13.78
C THR A 156 -14.83 8.23 -13.01
N SER A 157 -15.42 8.54 -11.86
CA SER A 157 -14.88 9.56 -10.92
C SER A 157 -13.80 9.04 -9.98
N SER A 158 -13.42 7.77 -10.09
CA SER A 158 -12.37 7.15 -9.29
C SER A 158 -10.99 7.44 -9.87
N ARG A 159 -10.08 7.97 -9.05
CA ARG A 159 -8.67 8.15 -9.42
C ARG A 159 -7.87 6.93 -8.99
N VAL A 160 -6.86 6.57 -9.76
CA VAL A 160 -5.98 5.43 -9.48
C VAL A 160 -4.53 5.89 -9.47
N ILE A 161 -3.85 5.73 -8.34
CA ILE A 161 -2.51 6.27 -8.11
C ILE A 161 -1.50 5.14 -7.87
N SER A 162 -0.42 5.13 -8.65
CA SER A 162 0.79 4.36 -8.38
C SER A 162 1.71 5.19 -7.49
N PHE A 163 1.82 4.85 -6.20
CA PHE A 163 2.68 5.54 -5.26
C PHE A 163 3.99 4.79 -5.09
N CYS A 164 5.11 5.38 -5.53
CA CYS A 164 6.42 4.73 -5.64
C CYS A 164 7.46 5.39 -4.72
N PRO A 165 7.42 5.18 -3.40
CA PRO A 165 8.39 5.74 -2.47
C PRO A 165 9.72 4.99 -2.55
N GLY A 166 10.82 5.73 -2.42
CA GLY A 166 12.15 5.21 -2.10
C GLY A 166 12.27 4.82 -0.63
N GLY A 167 13.49 4.60 -0.16
CA GLY A 167 13.73 4.17 1.21
C GLY A 167 13.30 5.21 2.25
N PHE A 168 12.48 4.81 3.21
CA PHE A 168 12.05 5.59 4.36
C PHE A 168 12.02 4.74 5.63
N LYS A 169 12.14 5.38 6.80
CA LYS A 169 12.25 4.70 8.10
C LYS A 169 10.99 3.91 8.44
N THR A 170 11.09 2.58 8.42
CA THR A 170 10.06 1.64 8.89
C THR A 170 10.73 0.36 9.36
N LYS A 171 10.01 -0.46 10.09
CA LYS A 171 10.48 -1.81 10.48
C LYS A 171 10.46 -2.82 9.32
N LEU A 172 10.18 -2.40 8.08
CA LEU A 172 10.05 -3.33 6.95
C LEU A 172 11.37 -4.02 6.62
N PHE A 173 12.46 -3.26 6.59
CA PHE A 173 13.80 -3.78 6.31
C PHE A 173 14.33 -4.64 7.46
N GLU A 174 14.21 -4.15 8.70
CA GLU A 174 14.58 -4.90 9.89
C GLU A 174 13.88 -6.27 9.97
N LYS A 175 12.56 -6.29 9.66
CA LYS A 175 11.79 -7.55 9.62
C LYS A 175 12.24 -8.52 8.53
N ALA A 176 12.82 -8.03 7.45
CA ALA A 176 13.29 -8.86 6.33
C ALA A 176 14.71 -9.37 6.53
N THR A 177 15.58 -8.58 7.16
CA THR A 177 17.02 -8.85 7.23
C THR A 177 17.54 -9.11 8.65
N GLY A 178 16.75 -8.79 9.68
CA GLY A 178 17.22 -8.78 11.07
C GLY A 178 18.13 -7.59 11.42
N ASN A 179 18.43 -6.71 10.47
CA ASN A 179 19.34 -5.58 10.64
C ASN A 179 18.60 -4.24 10.55
N ASP A 180 18.96 -3.31 11.41
CA ASP A 180 18.55 -1.92 11.27
C ASP A 180 19.42 -1.23 10.22
N ASN A 181 18.83 -0.90 9.06
CA ASN A 181 19.52 -0.20 7.98
C ASN A 181 19.57 1.33 8.17
N THR A 182 19.00 1.85 9.24
CA THR A 182 19.07 3.29 9.54
C THR A 182 20.42 3.69 10.12
N ALA A 183 21.25 2.71 10.49
CA ALA A 183 22.58 2.89 11.06
C ALA A 183 23.68 3.15 10.02
N ASP A 184 23.38 3.12 8.72
CA ASP A 184 24.35 3.29 7.62
C ASP A 184 24.83 4.73 7.38
N GLY A 185 24.43 5.68 8.27
CA GLY A 185 24.79 7.09 8.18
C GLY A 185 24.06 7.85 7.06
N THR A 186 23.16 7.21 6.32
CA THR A 186 22.35 7.88 5.30
C THR A 186 21.05 8.41 5.91
N GLU A 187 20.65 9.61 5.49
CA GLU A 187 19.36 10.15 5.90
C GLU A 187 18.21 9.47 5.16
N TRP A 188 17.45 8.68 5.88
CA TRP A 188 16.21 8.07 5.39
C TRP A 188 15.05 9.07 5.51
N MET A 189 14.16 9.09 4.51
CA MET A 189 12.91 9.84 4.64
C MET A 189 12.14 9.37 5.87
N ARG A 190 11.39 10.26 6.51
CA ARG A 190 10.52 9.90 7.62
C ARG A 190 9.21 9.33 7.09
N ALA A 191 8.68 8.33 7.76
CA ALA A 191 7.40 7.72 7.37
C ALA A 191 6.25 8.74 7.39
N GLU A 192 6.29 9.67 8.35
CA GLU A 192 5.31 10.76 8.49
C GLU A 192 5.31 11.69 7.28
N ASP A 193 6.50 12.06 6.77
CA ASP A 193 6.62 12.96 5.61
C ASP A 193 6.13 12.27 4.33
N VAL A 194 6.42 10.97 4.18
CA VAL A 194 5.92 10.15 3.05
C VAL A 194 4.40 10.01 3.12
N ALA A 195 3.83 9.82 4.32
CA ALA A 195 2.39 9.74 4.53
C ALA A 195 1.70 11.08 4.25
N LEU A 196 2.30 12.18 4.70
CA LEU A 196 1.78 13.52 4.43
C LEU A 196 1.74 13.82 2.93
N CYS A 197 2.80 13.48 2.21
CA CYS A 197 2.85 13.64 0.75
C CYS A 197 1.72 12.85 0.07
N LEU A 198 1.50 11.58 0.42
CA LEU A 198 0.41 10.79 -0.15
C LEU A 198 -0.97 11.38 0.19
N LYS A 199 -1.17 11.81 1.44
CA LYS A 199 -2.44 12.44 1.83
C LYS A 199 -2.70 13.70 1.01
N GLN A 200 -1.70 14.58 0.82
CA GLN A 200 -1.83 15.79 0.00
C GLN A 200 -2.22 15.50 -1.45
N LEU A 201 -1.75 14.39 -2.03
CA LEU A 201 -2.17 13.97 -3.38
C LEU A 201 -3.66 13.59 -3.41
N LEU A 202 -4.15 12.92 -2.38
CA LEU A 202 -5.56 12.52 -2.29
C LEU A 202 -6.47 13.74 -1.97
N ASP A 203 -5.94 14.76 -1.32
CA ASP A 203 -6.65 16.02 -1.05
C ASP A 203 -6.77 16.93 -2.29
N LEU A 204 -6.08 16.64 -3.39
CA LEU A 204 -6.23 17.39 -4.65
C LEU A 204 -7.68 17.33 -5.17
N PRO A 205 -8.15 18.37 -5.86
CA PRO A 205 -9.46 18.36 -6.49
C PRO A 205 -9.68 17.12 -7.38
N LYS A 206 -10.88 16.55 -7.36
CA LYS A 206 -11.21 15.29 -8.05
C LYS A 206 -11.03 15.35 -9.59
N ASN A 207 -10.99 16.52 -10.18
CA ASN A 207 -10.67 16.74 -11.59
C ASN A 207 -9.16 16.76 -11.90
N MET A 208 -8.32 16.51 -10.88
CA MET A 208 -6.86 16.37 -11.01
C MET A 208 -6.48 14.93 -10.70
N GLU A 209 -5.82 14.28 -11.62
CA GLU A 209 -5.28 12.93 -11.44
C GLU A 209 -3.75 12.94 -11.48
N VAL A 210 -3.15 12.35 -10.46
CA VAL A 210 -1.72 12.04 -10.45
C VAL A 210 -1.59 10.53 -10.62
N SER A 211 -1.37 10.09 -11.85
CA SER A 211 -1.37 8.66 -12.19
C SER A 211 -0.22 7.88 -11.54
N GLU A 212 0.96 8.49 -11.45
CA GLU A 212 2.12 7.92 -10.77
C GLU A 212 2.95 9.02 -10.11
N ILE A 213 3.45 8.74 -8.92
CA ILE A 213 4.42 9.61 -8.24
C ILE A 213 5.60 8.80 -7.71
N VAL A 214 6.79 9.30 -7.96
CA VAL A 214 8.05 8.74 -7.49
C VAL A 214 8.69 9.70 -6.51
N ILE A 215 8.91 9.24 -5.27
CA ILE A 215 9.58 10.01 -4.24
C ILE A 215 10.93 9.36 -3.96
N ASN A 216 12.00 10.07 -4.24
CA ASN A 216 13.35 9.59 -3.99
C ASN A 216 13.94 10.23 -2.74
N ARG A 217 14.71 9.45 -2.00
CA ARG A 217 15.61 9.97 -0.99
C ARG A 217 16.66 10.85 -1.66
N LYS A 218 16.90 12.02 -1.12
CA LYS A 218 17.98 12.91 -1.53
C LYS A 218 18.99 13.01 -0.40
N ALA A 219 20.28 12.85 -0.72
CA ALA A 219 21.32 13.12 0.27
C ALA A 219 21.27 14.62 0.63
N THR A 220 21.21 14.93 1.90
CA THR A 220 21.46 16.28 2.43
C THR A 220 22.94 16.38 2.74
N LYS A 221 23.56 17.48 2.34
CA LYS A 221 24.98 17.75 2.64
C LYS A 221 25.17 18.03 4.11
#